data_dc6c65f4fd62d779671733dfaed05cdb
#
_entry.id   dc6c65f4fd62d779671733dfaed05cdb
#
_cell.length_a   1.000
_cell.length_b   1.000
_cell.length_c   1.000
_cell.angle_alpha   90.00
_cell.angle_beta   90.00
_cell.angle_gamma   90.00
#
_symmetry.space_group_name_H-M   'P 1'
#
loop_
_entity.id
_entity.type
_entity.pdbx_description
1 polymer ?
#
loop_
_entity_poly.entity_id
_entity_poly.type
_entity_poly.pdbx_seq_one_letter_code
_entity_poly.pdbx_strand_id
1 'polypeptide(L)'
;PVDLIPHHPGGGDIANMVYFRPEGTDLTLVGNGNIEQVVEDPEVFAQRPTQSFIQEVWSRIARRIPLLEEAEFSTGYAGLYTSTPDSHPVMDKVDGIEGLYICTGFSGHGFKLSPMVGILMSELVLDGLAKTIDISPLRMSRFKEGELNMPAYGFRVLV
;
A
#
# COMPACT_ATOMS: atom_id res chain seq x y z
N PRO A 1 -15.60 -22.71 -12.50
CA PRO A 1 -15.86 -22.70 -13.93
C PRO A 1 -15.39 -21.38 -14.50
N VAL A 2 -14.53 -21.42 -15.51
CA VAL A 2 -13.82 -20.26 -16.10
C VAL A 2 -14.77 -19.20 -16.69
N ASP A 3 -16.02 -19.54 -16.90
CA ASP A 3 -17.02 -18.70 -17.55
C ASP A 3 -17.85 -17.82 -16.57
N LEU A 4 -17.66 -17.94 -15.26
CA LEU A 4 -18.50 -17.27 -14.27
C LEU A 4 -18.06 -15.82 -13.98
N ILE A 5 -16.78 -15.49 -14.14
CA ILE A 5 -16.29 -14.14 -13.85
C ILE A 5 -15.72 -13.55 -15.14
N PRO A 6 -16.47 -12.66 -15.81
CA PRO A 6 -15.96 -11.98 -16.99
C PRO A 6 -14.73 -11.14 -16.62
N HIS A 7 -13.88 -10.90 -17.59
CA HIS A 7 -12.74 -10.00 -17.42
C HIS A 7 -13.22 -8.65 -16.85
N HIS A 8 -12.69 -8.25 -15.71
CA HIS A 8 -13.09 -7.04 -15.00
C HIS A 8 -11.88 -6.11 -14.77
N PRO A 9 -12.08 -4.80 -14.63
CA PRO A 9 -11.00 -3.90 -14.24
C PRO A 9 -10.56 -4.15 -12.79
N GLY A 10 -9.34 -3.74 -12.45
CA GLY A 10 -8.94 -3.59 -11.06
C GLY A 10 -9.68 -2.43 -10.40
N GLY A 11 -9.85 -2.51 -9.09
CA GLY A 11 -10.52 -1.46 -8.33
C GLY A 11 -10.36 -1.62 -6.83
N GLY A 12 -10.84 -0.60 -6.11
CA GLY A 12 -10.94 -0.60 -4.65
C GLY A 12 -12.34 -0.21 -4.22
N ASP A 13 -12.85 -0.91 -3.22
CA ASP A 13 -14.07 -0.56 -2.50
C ASP A 13 -13.67 -0.04 -1.12
N ILE A 14 -13.63 1.28 -0.99
CA ILE A 14 -13.20 1.97 0.22
C ILE A 14 -14.18 1.72 1.37
N ALA A 15 -15.48 1.61 1.09
CA ALA A 15 -16.49 1.37 2.10
C ALA A 15 -16.37 -0.03 2.72
N ASN A 16 -15.99 -1.03 1.92
CA ASN A 16 -15.76 -2.39 2.38
C ASN A 16 -14.28 -2.71 2.64
N MET A 17 -13.38 -1.73 2.47
CA MET A 17 -11.93 -1.86 2.73
C MET A 17 -11.30 -3.03 1.97
N VAL A 18 -11.69 -3.25 0.71
CA VAL A 18 -11.12 -4.28 -0.16
C VAL A 18 -10.64 -3.69 -1.48
N TYR A 19 -9.59 -4.25 -2.00
CA TYR A 19 -9.13 -3.99 -3.37
C TYR A 19 -9.07 -5.30 -4.14
N PHE A 20 -9.23 -5.22 -5.44
CA PHE A 20 -9.24 -6.40 -6.31
C PHE A 20 -8.69 -6.07 -7.69
N ARG A 21 -8.15 -7.08 -8.34
CA ARG A 21 -7.73 -7.02 -9.74
C ARG A 21 -7.79 -8.40 -10.39
N PRO A 22 -7.94 -8.47 -11.71
CA PRO A 22 -7.75 -9.74 -12.41
C PRO A 22 -6.30 -10.21 -12.24
N GLU A 23 -6.12 -11.52 -12.10
CA GLU A 23 -4.83 -12.18 -12.05
C GLU A 23 -4.81 -13.31 -13.06
N GLY A 24 -4.06 -13.11 -14.15
CA GLY A 24 -4.14 -14.03 -15.29
C GLY A 24 -5.51 -13.99 -15.98
N THR A 25 -6.01 -15.15 -16.38
CA THR A 25 -7.27 -15.30 -17.16
C THR A 25 -8.47 -15.74 -16.32
N ASP A 26 -8.24 -16.36 -15.17
CA ASP A 26 -9.25 -17.11 -14.41
C ASP A 26 -9.22 -16.85 -12.90
N LEU A 27 -8.34 -15.97 -12.45
CA LEU A 27 -8.24 -15.61 -11.03
C LEU A 27 -8.57 -14.13 -10.79
N THR A 28 -9.09 -13.86 -9.62
CA THR A 28 -9.20 -12.51 -9.07
C THR A 28 -8.38 -12.44 -7.79
N LEU A 29 -7.37 -11.60 -7.77
CA LEU A 29 -6.67 -11.23 -6.55
C LEU A 29 -7.54 -10.27 -5.75
N VAL A 30 -7.75 -10.59 -4.48
CA VAL A 30 -8.48 -9.72 -3.55
C VAL A 30 -7.63 -9.49 -2.31
N GLY A 31 -7.51 -8.24 -1.91
CA GLY A 31 -6.76 -7.85 -0.71
C GLY A 31 -7.58 -6.97 0.22
N ASN A 32 -7.12 -6.86 1.47
CA ASN A 32 -7.72 -5.99 2.46
C ASN A 32 -6.96 -4.65 2.50
N GLY A 33 -7.69 -3.54 2.48
CA GLY A 33 -7.16 -2.18 2.63
C GLY A 33 -7.09 -1.70 4.09
N ASN A 34 -7.38 -2.55 5.08
CA ASN A 34 -7.31 -2.16 6.48
C ASN A 34 -5.86 -2.06 6.96
N ILE A 35 -5.48 -0.88 7.44
CA ILE A 35 -4.13 -0.57 7.95
C ILE A 35 -4.01 -0.69 9.48
N GLU A 36 -5.06 -1.10 10.16
CA GLU A 36 -5.07 -1.18 11.65
C GLU A 36 -4.34 -2.42 12.18
N GLN A 37 -4.06 -3.40 11.31
CA GLN A 37 -3.28 -4.57 11.70
C GLN A 37 -1.79 -4.23 11.75
N VAL A 38 -1.26 -4.09 12.95
CA VAL A 38 0.16 -3.86 13.19
C VAL A 38 0.85 -5.18 13.53
N VAL A 39 1.99 -5.44 12.91
CA VAL A 39 2.88 -6.56 13.28
C VAL A 39 3.94 -6.03 14.23
N GLU A 40 4.05 -6.65 15.41
CA GLU A 40 5.01 -6.22 16.44
C GLU A 40 6.45 -6.54 16.05
N ASP A 41 6.68 -7.72 15.46
CA ASP A 41 7.99 -8.13 14.98
C ASP A 41 7.93 -8.41 13.46
N PRO A 42 8.55 -7.57 12.62
CA PRO A 42 8.52 -7.73 11.18
C PRO A 42 9.25 -8.99 10.69
N GLU A 43 10.10 -9.60 11.52
CA GLU A 43 10.79 -10.86 11.18
C GLU A 43 9.91 -12.09 11.46
N VAL A 44 8.83 -11.92 12.24
CA VAL A 44 7.95 -13.01 12.67
C VAL A 44 6.50 -12.70 12.35
N PHE A 45 6.07 -13.01 11.13
CA PHE A 45 4.67 -12.88 10.74
C PHE A 45 4.21 -14.05 9.85
N ALA A 46 2.92 -14.30 9.83
CA ALA A 46 2.33 -15.33 8.98
C ALA A 46 2.41 -14.91 7.50
N GLN A 47 3.13 -15.68 6.70
CA GLN A 47 3.28 -15.43 5.25
C GLN A 47 2.06 -15.88 4.42
N ARG A 48 1.07 -16.49 5.07
CA ARG A 48 -0.17 -16.92 4.44
C ARG A 48 -1.36 -16.33 5.16
N PRO A 49 -2.46 -16.06 4.44
CA PRO A 49 -3.68 -15.57 5.04
C PRO A 49 -4.26 -16.61 6.00
N THR A 50 -4.81 -16.15 7.12
CA THR A 50 -5.57 -17.02 8.03
C THR A 50 -6.95 -17.33 7.46
N GLN A 51 -7.58 -18.40 7.93
CA GLN A 51 -8.94 -18.75 7.51
C GLN A 51 -9.94 -17.64 7.84
N SER A 52 -9.78 -16.97 8.98
CA SER A 52 -10.63 -15.83 9.36
C SER A 52 -10.48 -14.65 8.40
N PHE A 53 -9.25 -14.34 7.98
CA PHE A 53 -8.99 -13.32 6.99
C PHE A 53 -9.64 -13.65 5.64
N ILE A 54 -9.50 -14.89 5.18
CA ILE A 54 -10.10 -15.33 3.91
C ILE A 54 -11.63 -15.14 3.96
N GLN A 55 -12.29 -15.59 5.03
CA GLN A 55 -13.73 -15.44 5.21
C GLN A 55 -14.18 -13.98 5.25
N GLU A 56 -13.44 -13.13 5.97
CA GLU A 56 -13.71 -11.71 6.06
C GLU A 56 -13.64 -11.03 4.70
N VAL A 57 -12.52 -11.20 3.99
CA VAL A 57 -12.31 -10.59 2.67
C VAL A 57 -13.31 -11.12 1.65
N TRP A 58 -13.62 -12.41 1.69
CA TRP A 58 -14.62 -13.01 0.82
C TRP A 58 -16.01 -12.41 1.02
N SER A 59 -16.46 -12.28 2.27
CA SER A 59 -17.75 -11.67 2.58
C SER A 59 -17.86 -10.21 2.10
N ARG A 60 -16.73 -9.49 2.11
CA ARG A 60 -16.67 -8.09 1.66
C ARG A 60 -16.69 -7.98 0.15
N ILE A 61 -15.88 -8.80 -0.55
CA ILE A 61 -15.83 -8.74 -2.02
C ILE A 61 -17.11 -9.27 -2.66
N ALA A 62 -17.75 -10.29 -2.08
CA ALA A 62 -19.03 -10.82 -2.57
C ALA A 62 -20.14 -9.75 -2.57
N ARG A 63 -20.12 -8.80 -1.63
CA ARG A 63 -21.05 -7.67 -1.64
C ARG A 63 -20.82 -6.73 -2.83
N ARG A 64 -19.57 -6.61 -3.28
CA ARG A 64 -19.21 -5.73 -4.39
C ARG A 64 -19.34 -6.42 -5.73
N ILE A 65 -18.97 -7.68 -5.79
CA ILE A 65 -19.02 -8.54 -6.99
C ILE A 65 -19.72 -9.85 -6.58
N PRO A 66 -21.06 -9.93 -6.65
CA PRO A 66 -21.80 -11.10 -6.18
C PRO A 66 -21.40 -12.41 -6.82
N LEU A 67 -20.92 -12.40 -8.07
CA LEU A 67 -20.43 -13.59 -8.75
C LEU A 67 -19.24 -14.27 -8.03
N LEU A 68 -18.48 -13.53 -7.23
CA LEU A 68 -17.38 -14.08 -6.43
C LEU A 68 -17.85 -14.87 -5.20
N GLU A 69 -19.14 -14.83 -4.87
CA GLU A 69 -19.68 -15.69 -3.80
C GLU A 69 -19.54 -17.17 -4.13
N GLU A 70 -19.66 -17.52 -5.41
CA GLU A 70 -19.53 -18.91 -5.91
C GLU A 70 -18.10 -19.28 -6.32
N ALA A 71 -17.13 -18.36 -6.16
CA ALA A 71 -15.74 -18.65 -6.49
C ALA A 71 -15.11 -19.62 -5.48
N GLU A 72 -13.97 -20.20 -5.82
CA GLU A 72 -13.18 -21.05 -4.93
C GLU A 72 -11.89 -20.33 -4.53
N PHE A 73 -11.45 -20.53 -3.29
CA PHE A 73 -10.15 -20.06 -2.85
C PHE A 73 -9.05 -20.92 -3.48
N SER A 74 -8.18 -20.29 -4.26
CA SER A 74 -7.03 -20.95 -4.88
C SER A 74 -5.79 -20.87 -3.99
N THR A 75 -5.30 -19.67 -3.74
CA THR A 75 -4.08 -19.45 -2.96
C THR A 75 -4.09 -18.05 -2.35
N GLY A 76 -3.17 -17.80 -1.43
CA GLY A 76 -2.99 -16.48 -0.86
C GLY A 76 -1.62 -16.31 -0.21
N TYR A 77 -1.19 -15.10 -0.08
CA TYR A 77 0.03 -14.70 0.61
C TYR A 77 -0.24 -13.48 1.50
N ALA A 78 0.60 -13.29 2.48
CA ALA A 78 0.64 -12.08 3.30
C ALA A 78 2.00 -11.42 3.17
N GLY A 79 2.02 -10.10 3.20
CA GLY A 79 3.22 -9.29 3.16
C GLY A 79 3.08 -8.08 4.08
N LEU A 80 4.18 -7.43 4.36
CA LEU A 80 4.20 -6.25 5.22
C LEU A 80 4.21 -4.97 4.39
N TYR A 81 3.44 -4.00 4.83
CA TYR A 81 3.58 -2.62 4.39
C TYR A 81 4.38 -1.83 5.42
N THR A 82 5.41 -1.13 4.95
CA THR A 82 6.12 -0.16 5.78
C THR A 82 5.29 1.11 5.83
N SER A 83 4.52 1.28 6.91
CA SER A 83 3.59 2.39 7.07
C SER A 83 4.17 3.49 7.94
N THR A 84 3.89 4.73 7.59
CA THR A 84 4.20 5.92 8.38
C THR A 84 2.95 6.41 9.10
N PRO A 85 3.09 7.21 10.19
CA PRO A 85 1.96 7.75 10.93
C PRO A 85 0.98 8.57 10.09
N ASP A 86 1.46 9.20 9.01
CA ASP A 86 0.69 10.04 8.10
C ASP A 86 0.39 9.38 6.75
N SER A 87 0.78 8.11 6.58
CA SER A 87 0.64 7.35 5.32
C SER A 87 1.36 7.95 4.11
N HIS A 88 2.31 8.87 4.35
CA HIS A 88 3.16 9.45 3.31
C HIS A 88 4.60 8.95 3.44
N PRO A 89 5.33 8.75 2.32
CA PRO A 89 6.70 8.26 2.37
C PRO A 89 7.65 9.24 3.06
N VAL A 90 8.80 8.73 3.46
CA VAL A 90 9.97 9.52 3.80
C VAL A 90 10.90 9.52 2.60
N MET A 91 11.26 10.70 2.11
CA MET A 91 12.23 10.92 1.05
C MET A 91 13.13 12.07 1.49
N ASP A 92 14.33 11.75 2.01
CA ASP A 92 15.15 12.75 2.68
C ASP A 92 16.63 12.39 2.68
N LYS A 93 17.47 13.36 2.98
CA LYS A 93 18.85 13.17 3.40
C LYS A 93 18.87 12.94 4.91
N VAL A 94 19.65 11.96 5.37
CA VAL A 94 19.74 11.67 6.81
C VAL A 94 20.67 12.68 7.48
N ASP A 95 20.13 13.44 8.43
CA ASP A 95 20.88 14.42 9.18
C ASP A 95 22.05 13.78 9.96
N GLY A 96 23.20 14.44 9.93
CA GLY A 96 24.40 14.03 10.66
C GLY A 96 25.18 12.87 10.01
N ILE A 97 24.73 12.32 8.88
CA ILE A 97 25.44 11.28 8.14
C ILE A 97 25.59 11.72 6.69
N GLU A 98 26.80 12.10 6.32
CA GLU A 98 27.10 12.52 4.96
C GLU A 98 26.91 11.39 3.95
N GLY A 99 26.22 11.69 2.84
CA GLY A 99 25.99 10.73 1.74
C GLY A 99 24.90 9.69 2.01
N LEU A 100 24.24 9.72 3.18
CA LEU A 100 23.13 8.82 3.45
C LEU A 100 21.79 9.48 3.13
N TYR A 101 21.00 8.78 2.31
CA TYR A 101 19.64 9.17 1.93
C TYR A 101 18.66 8.07 2.30
N ILE A 102 17.43 8.44 2.61
CA ILE A 102 16.35 7.53 2.97
C ILE A 102 15.16 7.70 2.01
N CYS A 103 14.62 6.55 1.57
CA CYS A 103 13.45 6.50 0.72
C CYS A 103 12.61 5.29 1.14
N THR A 104 11.60 5.49 1.99
CA THR A 104 10.85 4.41 2.64
C THR A 104 9.46 4.84 3.10
N GLY A 105 8.70 3.93 3.70
CA GLY A 105 7.43 4.26 4.34
C GLY A 105 6.30 4.59 3.38
N PHE A 106 6.26 3.94 2.22
CA PHE A 106 5.26 4.23 1.17
C PHE A 106 3.85 3.76 1.48
N SER A 107 3.63 3.10 2.61
CA SER A 107 2.30 2.74 3.11
C SER A 107 1.40 2.07 2.06
N GLY A 108 1.99 1.17 1.24
CA GLY A 108 1.29 0.45 0.17
C GLY A 108 1.21 1.16 -1.20
N HIS A 109 1.65 2.43 -1.31
CA HIS A 109 1.51 3.21 -2.54
C HIS A 109 2.78 3.24 -3.43
N GLY A 110 3.91 2.70 -2.97
CA GLY A 110 5.23 2.90 -3.56
C GLY A 110 5.37 2.43 -5.01
N PHE A 111 4.80 1.29 -5.37
CA PHE A 111 4.98 0.72 -6.70
C PHE A 111 4.54 1.67 -7.83
N LYS A 112 3.34 2.22 -7.72
CA LYS A 112 2.79 3.14 -8.73
C LYS A 112 3.52 4.49 -8.78
N LEU A 113 4.19 4.89 -7.69
CA LEU A 113 4.94 6.14 -7.59
C LEU A 113 6.41 6.00 -8.00
N SER A 114 6.91 4.77 -8.12
CA SER A 114 8.35 4.49 -8.29
C SER A 114 9.04 5.25 -9.43
N PRO A 115 8.44 5.50 -10.61
CA PRO A 115 9.11 6.26 -11.66
C PRO A 115 9.42 7.70 -11.23
N MET A 116 8.44 8.39 -10.61
CA MET A 116 8.63 9.75 -10.12
C MET A 116 9.57 9.80 -8.90
N VAL A 117 9.45 8.83 -8.00
CA VAL A 117 10.34 8.69 -6.85
C VAL A 117 11.80 8.57 -7.30
N GLY A 118 12.07 7.80 -8.36
CA GLY A 118 13.42 7.69 -8.93
C GLY A 118 13.96 9.03 -9.41
N ILE A 119 13.16 9.83 -10.08
CA ILE A 119 13.54 11.18 -10.54
C ILE A 119 13.85 12.07 -9.32
N LEU A 120 12.93 12.17 -8.37
CA LEU A 120 13.05 13.05 -7.21
C LEU A 120 14.25 12.68 -6.32
N MET A 121 14.49 11.39 -6.11
CA MET A 121 15.65 10.93 -5.34
C MET A 121 16.96 11.17 -6.09
N SER A 122 16.99 11.03 -7.41
CA SER A 122 18.19 11.35 -8.18
C SER A 122 18.53 12.83 -8.12
N GLU A 123 17.54 13.71 -8.22
CA GLU A 123 17.72 15.17 -8.04
C GLU A 123 18.21 15.49 -6.62
N LEU A 124 17.60 14.89 -5.60
CA LEU A 124 18.02 15.10 -4.22
C LEU A 124 19.48 14.69 -3.99
N VAL A 125 19.90 13.55 -4.56
CA VAL A 125 21.28 13.04 -4.40
C VAL A 125 22.30 13.87 -5.19
N LEU A 126 21.99 14.23 -6.42
CA LEU A 126 22.92 14.91 -7.32
C LEU A 126 22.97 16.44 -7.12
N ASP A 127 21.82 17.04 -6.88
CA ASP A 127 21.67 18.48 -6.83
C ASP A 127 21.42 19.03 -5.41
N GLY A 128 21.25 18.12 -4.43
CA GLY A 128 20.97 18.47 -3.04
C GLY A 128 19.51 18.84 -2.74
N LEU A 129 18.66 18.89 -3.77
CA LEU A 129 17.22 19.16 -3.64
C LEU A 129 16.46 18.56 -4.83
N ALA A 130 15.22 18.14 -4.61
CA ALA A 130 14.32 17.76 -5.67
C ALA A 130 13.74 19.02 -6.36
N LYS A 131 13.88 19.12 -7.67
CA LYS A 131 13.50 20.28 -8.48
C LYS A 131 12.16 20.10 -9.18
N THR A 132 11.85 18.87 -9.56
CA THR A 132 10.64 18.54 -10.31
C THR A 132 9.38 18.69 -9.45
N ILE A 133 9.44 18.26 -8.19
CA ILE A 133 8.36 18.44 -7.20
C ILE A 133 9.02 18.72 -5.85
N ASP A 134 8.47 19.67 -5.09
CA ASP A 134 8.90 19.92 -3.72
C ASP A 134 8.57 18.71 -2.81
N ILE A 135 9.61 18.04 -2.32
CA ILE A 135 9.51 16.91 -1.38
C ILE A 135 9.80 17.31 0.06
N SER A 136 9.99 18.58 0.36
CA SER A 136 10.24 19.07 1.73
C SER A 136 9.15 18.64 2.74
N PRO A 137 7.87 18.48 2.36
CA PRO A 137 6.86 17.90 3.25
C PRO A 137 7.11 16.42 3.58
N LEU A 138 7.95 15.72 2.82
CA LEU A 138 8.26 14.29 3.01
C LEU A 138 9.54 14.06 3.84
N ARG A 139 10.11 15.12 4.43
CA ARG A 139 11.29 15.04 5.29
C ARG A 139 11.06 14.17 6.52
N MET A 140 12.10 13.50 6.98
CA MET A 140 12.02 12.62 8.15
C MET A 140 11.72 13.38 9.44
N SER A 141 12.24 14.61 9.57
CA SER A 141 12.09 15.46 10.76
C SER A 141 10.63 15.83 11.06
N ARG A 142 9.71 15.78 10.07
CA ARG A 142 8.29 16.12 10.25
C ARG A 142 7.61 15.34 11.38
N PHE A 143 8.05 14.09 11.64
CA PHE A 143 7.50 13.29 12.75
C PHE A 143 7.88 13.86 14.12
N LYS A 144 9.12 14.31 14.26
CA LYS A 144 9.61 14.93 15.48
C LYS A 144 9.04 16.33 15.67
N GLU A 145 8.82 17.04 14.60
CA GLU A 145 8.23 18.39 14.56
C GLU A 145 6.71 18.37 14.78
N GLY A 146 6.07 17.23 14.58
CA GLY A 146 4.61 17.09 14.63
C GLY A 146 3.90 17.62 13.38
N GLU A 147 4.65 17.86 12.29
CA GLU A 147 4.12 18.39 11.02
C GLU A 147 3.74 17.28 10.05
N LEU A 148 2.75 16.48 10.45
CA LEU A 148 2.29 15.34 9.66
C LEU A 148 1.48 15.79 8.44
N ASN A 149 1.67 15.11 7.31
CA ASN A 149 0.87 15.29 6.09
C ASN A 149 -0.46 14.56 6.22
N MET A 150 -1.39 15.11 7.01
CA MET A 150 -2.68 14.46 7.20
C MET A 150 -3.52 14.53 5.93
N PRO A 151 -4.12 13.40 5.48
CA PRO A 151 -4.98 13.40 4.32
C PRO A 151 -6.19 14.29 4.56
N ALA A 152 -6.65 14.97 3.49
CA ALA A 152 -7.84 15.83 3.53
C ALA A 152 -9.14 15.03 3.85
N TYR A 153 -9.09 13.72 3.69
CA TYR A 153 -10.20 12.80 3.98
C TYR A 153 -9.91 12.04 5.27
N GLY A 154 -10.95 11.87 6.10
CA GLY A 154 -10.82 11.28 7.44
C GLY A 154 -10.53 9.78 7.51
N PHE A 155 -10.15 9.14 6.40
CA PHE A 155 -9.80 7.73 6.37
C PHE A 155 -8.45 7.51 5.66
N ARG A 156 -7.71 6.55 6.20
CA ARG A 156 -6.45 6.06 5.61
C ARG A 156 -6.74 4.74 4.93
N VAL A 157 -6.47 4.65 3.65
CA VAL A 157 -6.72 3.44 2.86
C VAL A 157 -5.48 3.08 2.06
N LEU A 158 -5.15 1.79 2.06
CA LEU A 158 -4.21 1.20 1.13
C LEU A 158 -4.98 0.82 -0.14
N VAL A 159 -4.85 1.58 -1.21
CA VAL A 159 -5.51 1.29 -2.51
C VAL A 159 -4.48 1.28 -3.63
#